data_f170c85f8a9bd1bdf02eb96cccf86428
#
_entry.id   f170c85f8a9bd1bdf02eb96cccf86428
#
_cell.length_a   1.000
_cell.length_b   1.000
_cell.length_c   1.000
_cell.angle_alpha   90.00
_cell.angle_beta   90.00
_cell.angle_gamma   90.00
#
_symmetry.space_group_name_H-M   'P 1'
#
loop_
_entity.id
_entity.type
_entity.pdbx_description
1 polymer ?
#
loop_
_entity_poly.entity_id
_entity_poly.type
_entity_poly.pdbx_seq_one_letter_code
_entity_poly.pdbx_strand_id
1 'polypeptide(L)'
;IMSIWFRNLFRWFIQAVLVAFITVLILRWSIFTPLNKMVNWMKSARVGNIEQLKQTFSFRFLAPLHTEATRLAEAMTEARAAAEEEVKLRTHGEAIWTPVRLNAEAKLILKNRMLIVVSNREPYMHIHDGREIKCIMPASGMVTAMEPILKACGGLWIASGTGDADKKVVDNHSKIKVPPEEPKYTLRRVWISKEEEEYFYYGFSNEGLWPLCHVAHTRPVFRTEDWQFYQKVNRKFADTILEEIKTEEKPFILVQDYHFALLPAMIKESRPDARISIFWHIPWPNPESFGICPWQKNILMGMLGADLIGLHTQYHCNNFLSTVNQSLESRVAWETFSVTIGDHTTRVSPFPISIAFTLKDYNNGKESGLPVSALLKNYGIQAQVIGVGVDRIDYTKGILERFHAIERFLEKYSSYRGKFTFVQIGAPSRTFIKNYSDLVENVEKEADRVNKKFQARDWKPILLLNRHHSHQEITPFYQVASLCMVTSLHDGMNLVAKEFVASRNNNSGVLILSRFTGAAQELGGALIVNPYDIEEMADTIKIALEMPEDEQRLLMNQMRQTILRHNIYSWAASLLKSMDSA
;
A
#
# COMPACT_ATOMS: atom_id res chain seq x y z
N ILE A 1 -69.30 38.51 -47.76
CA ILE A 1 -69.30 38.08 -46.35
C ILE A 1 -68.14 37.07 -46.08
N MET A 2 -67.87 36.12 -46.97
CA MET A 2 -66.82 35.07 -46.78
C MET A 2 -65.38 35.64 -46.76
N SER A 3 -65.05 36.67 -47.51
CA SER A 3 -63.71 37.27 -47.56
C SER A 3 -63.37 38.09 -46.26
N ILE A 4 -64.35 38.66 -45.63
CA ILE A 4 -64.18 39.44 -44.36
C ILE A 4 -63.90 38.45 -43.19
N TRP A 5 -64.57 37.31 -43.20
CA TRP A 5 -64.40 36.24 -42.21
C TRP A 5 -62.99 35.61 -42.29
N PHE A 6 -62.50 35.31 -43.45
CA PHE A 6 -61.16 34.77 -43.69
C PHE A 6 -60.07 35.77 -43.26
N ARG A 7 -60.27 37.05 -43.53
CA ARG A 7 -59.34 38.13 -43.18
C ARG A 7 -59.27 38.35 -41.66
N ASN A 8 -60.41 38.21 -40.97
CA ASN A 8 -60.46 38.28 -39.51
C ASN A 8 -59.81 37.03 -38.88
N LEU A 9 -60.05 35.85 -39.39
CA LEU A 9 -59.46 34.60 -38.90
C LEU A 9 -57.96 34.61 -39.08
N PHE A 10 -57.44 35.12 -40.20
CA PHE A 10 -56.03 35.28 -40.45
C PHE A 10 -55.38 36.34 -39.50
N ARG A 11 -56.10 37.40 -39.20
CA ARG A 11 -55.67 38.41 -38.24
C ARG A 11 -55.58 37.84 -36.80
N TRP A 12 -56.54 37.07 -36.40
CA TRP A 12 -56.52 36.36 -35.11
C TRP A 12 -55.40 35.35 -35.02
N PHE A 13 -55.13 34.61 -36.10
CA PHE A 13 -54.03 33.66 -36.14
C PHE A 13 -52.67 34.37 -36.03
N ILE A 14 -52.44 35.46 -36.74
CA ILE A 14 -51.19 36.24 -36.63
C ILE A 14 -51.05 36.82 -35.22
N GLN A 15 -52.12 37.35 -34.63
CA GLN A 15 -52.11 37.83 -33.25
C GLN A 15 -51.77 36.70 -32.24
N ALA A 16 -52.36 35.53 -32.39
CA ALA A 16 -52.07 34.40 -31.53
C ALA A 16 -50.59 33.95 -31.64
N VAL A 17 -50.05 33.87 -32.86
CA VAL A 17 -48.65 33.54 -33.10
C VAL A 17 -47.73 34.60 -32.52
N LEU A 18 -48.06 35.88 -32.68
CA LEU A 18 -47.28 36.98 -32.13
C LEU A 18 -47.26 36.97 -30.59
N VAL A 19 -48.42 36.75 -29.97
CA VAL A 19 -48.54 36.60 -28.51
C VAL A 19 -47.75 35.40 -28.01
N ALA A 20 -47.88 34.24 -28.66
CA ALA A 20 -47.10 33.05 -28.31
C ALA A 20 -45.59 33.28 -28.43
N PHE A 21 -45.15 33.92 -29.49
CA PHE A 21 -43.73 34.29 -29.70
C PHE A 21 -43.19 35.24 -28.65
N ILE A 22 -43.96 36.29 -28.34
CA ILE A 22 -43.61 37.27 -27.28
C ILE A 22 -43.57 36.56 -25.92
N THR A 23 -44.54 35.69 -25.64
CA THR A 23 -44.58 34.92 -24.40
C THR A 23 -43.36 33.99 -24.25
N VAL A 24 -42.97 33.28 -25.32
CA VAL A 24 -41.75 32.45 -25.33
C VAL A 24 -40.49 33.28 -25.13
N LEU A 25 -40.40 34.47 -25.74
CA LEU A 25 -39.28 35.40 -25.54
C LEU A 25 -39.21 35.90 -24.10
N ILE A 26 -40.36 36.29 -23.53
CA ILE A 26 -40.44 36.73 -22.13
C ILE A 26 -40.03 35.60 -21.18
N LEU A 27 -40.55 34.37 -21.37
CA LEU A 27 -40.17 33.20 -20.57
C LEU A 27 -38.67 32.87 -20.72
N ARG A 28 -38.14 32.93 -21.92
CA ARG A 28 -36.73 32.70 -22.16
C ARG A 28 -35.82 33.72 -21.45
N TRP A 29 -36.19 35.01 -21.48
CA TRP A 29 -35.37 36.05 -20.91
C TRP A 29 -35.60 36.27 -19.39
N SER A 30 -36.84 36.09 -18.92
CA SER A 30 -37.18 36.32 -17.51
C SER A 30 -36.98 35.09 -16.61
N ILE A 31 -37.01 33.88 -17.16
CA ILE A 31 -36.91 32.64 -16.36
C ILE A 31 -35.72 31.78 -16.78
N PHE A 32 -35.63 31.39 -18.04
CA PHE A 32 -34.62 30.40 -18.46
C PHE A 32 -33.16 30.95 -18.42
N THR A 33 -32.96 32.19 -18.86
CA THR A 33 -31.62 32.78 -18.85
C THR A 33 -31.09 33.02 -17.44
N PRO A 34 -31.88 33.58 -16.48
CA PRO A 34 -31.47 33.69 -15.09
C PRO A 34 -31.23 32.36 -14.39
N LEU A 35 -32.08 31.35 -14.67
CA LEU A 35 -31.94 30.00 -14.11
C LEU A 35 -30.62 29.35 -14.57
N ASN A 36 -30.29 29.41 -15.86
CA ASN A 36 -29.03 28.88 -16.38
C ASN A 36 -27.80 29.61 -15.80
N LYS A 37 -27.89 30.93 -15.63
CA LYS A 37 -26.82 31.70 -14.96
C LYS A 37 -26.67 31.28 -13.51
N MET A 38 -27.76 30.99 -12.80
CA MET A 38 -27.75 30.51 -11.43
C MET A 38 -27.17 29.09 -11.31
N VAL A 39 -27.51 28.19 -12.21
CA VAL A 39 -26.92 26.84 -12.27
C VAL A 39 -25.42 26.90 -12.52
N ASN A 40 -24.95 27.76 -13.43
CA ASN A 40 -23.52 27.92 -13.68
C ASN A 40 -22.80 28.58 -12.49
N TRP A 41 -23.45 29.53 -11.83
CA TRP A 41 -22.97 30.15 -10.59
C TRP A 41 -22.86 29.11 -9.46
N MET A 42 -23.87 28.25 -9.27
CA MET A 42 -23.83 27.15 -8.29
C MET A 42 -22.70 26.11 -8.61
N LYS A 43 -22.46 25.83 -9.89
CA LYS A 43 -21.32 25.01 -10.31
C LYS A 43 -19.97 25.67 -9.96
N SER A 44 -19.83 26.98 -10.20
CA SER A 44 -18.62 27.74 -9.85
C SER A 44 -18.41 27.86 -8.35
N ALA A 45 -19.48 27.99 -7.57
CA ALA A 45 -19.45 27.98 -6.11
C ALA A 45 -18.98 26.63 -5.56
N ARG A 46 -19.40 25.53 -6.17
CA ARG A 46 -18.96 24.17 -5.81
C ARG A 46 -17.45 23.97 -6.04
N VAL A 47 -16.87 24.62 -7.03
CA VAL A 47 -15.42 24.56 -7.35
C VAL A 47 -14.58 25.55 -6.54
N GLY A 48 -15.20 26.45 -5.76
CA GLY A 48 -14.50 27.39 -4.87
C GLY A 48 -14.03 28.69 -5.54
N ASN A 49 -14.55 29.05 -6.70
CA ASN A 49 -14.18 30.28 -7.41
C ASN A 49 -15.01 31.49 -6.91
N ILE A 50 -14.47 32.21 -5.90
CA ILE A 50 -15.13 33.24 -5.10
C ILE A 50 -15.34 34.57 -5.88
N GLU A 51 -14.50 34.88 -6.86
CA GLU A 51 -14.62 36.15 -7.61
C GLU A 51 -15.90 36.24 -8.46
N GLN A 52 -16.43 35.12 -8.93
CA GLN A 52 -17.69 35.08 -9.67
C GLN A 52 -18.94 35.16 -8.77
N LEU A 53 -18.79 35.04 -7.46
CA LEU A 53 -19.91 35.12 -6.48
C LEU A 53 -20.42 36.53 -6.28
N LYS A 54 -19.68 37.57 -6.66
CA LYS A 54 -20.06 38.99 -6.49
C LYS A 54 -20.93 39.57 -7.60
N GLN A 55 -21.33 38.78 -8.61
CA GLN A 55 -22.22 39.28 -9.65
C GLN A 55 -23.67 39.38 -9.15
N THR A 56 -24.15 40.60 -9.04
CA THR A 56 -25.53 40.91 -8.61
C THR A 56 -26.53 40.52 -9.70
N PHE A 57 -27.44 39.61 -9.39
CA PHE A 57 -28.54 39.27 -10.30
C PHE A 57 -29.69 40.26 -10.17
N SER A 58 -30.05 40.93 -11.27
CA SER A 58 -30.98 42.03 -11.33
C SER A 58 -32.48 41.65 -11.41
N PHE A 59 -32.86 40.43 -10.97
CA PHE A 59 -34.25 39.95 -11.15
C PHE A 59 -34.98 39.82 -9.82
N ARG A 60 -35.95 40.69 -9.58
CA ARG A 60 -36.78 40.75 -8.36
C ARG A 60 -37.52 39.46 -8.01
N PHE A 61 -37.89 38.65 -8.99
CA PHE A 61 -38.64 37.40 -8.80
C PHE A 61 -37.79 36.25 -8.21
N LEU A 62 -36.50 36.22 -8.52
CA LEU A 62 -35.58 35.19 -8.03
C LEU A 62 -34.75 35.66 -6.82
N ALA A 63 -35.00 36.85 -6.30
CA ALA A 63 -34.27 37.42 -5.18
C ALA A 63 -34.24 36.50 -3.92
N PRO A 64 -35.37 35.89 -3.50
CA PRO A 64 -35.34 34.98 -2.34
C PRO A 64 -34.46 33.75 -2.56
N LEU A 65 -34.53 33.14 -3.76
CA LEU A 65 -33.75 31.97 -4.11
C LEU A 65 -32.25 32.30 -4.21
N HIS A 66 -31.92 33.46 -4.74
CA HIS A 66 -30.55 33.98 -4.79
C HIS A 66 -29.98 34.21 -3.38
N THR A 67 -30.78 34.81 -2.48
CA THR A 67 -30.37 35.08 -1.10
C THR A 67 -30.06 33.77 -0.35
N GLU A 68 -30.92 32.76 -0.48
CA GLU A 68 -30.69 31.44 0.16
C GLU A 68 -29.54 30.68 -0.46
N ALA A 69 -29.36 30.71 -1.79
CA ALA A 69 -28.23 30.08 -2.46
C ALA A 69 -26.89 30.77 -2.11
N THR A 70 -26.89 32.09 -1.93
CA THR A 70 -25.72 32.86 -1.47
C THR A 70 -25.37 32.50 -0.03
N ARG A 71 -26.36 32.45 0.87
CA ARG A 71 -26.15 32.02 2.26
C ARG A 71 -25.60 30.61 2.35
N LEU A 72 -26.13 29.68 1.52
CA LEU A 72 -25.63 28.32 1.49
C LEU A 72 -24.19 28.26 0.98
N ALA A 73 -23.84 29.03 -0.07
CA ALA A 73 -22.48 29.09 -0.60
C ALA A 73 -21.50 29.72 0.38
N GLU A 74 -21.92 30.78 1.11
CA GLU A 74 -21.14 31.41 2.18
C GLU A 74 -20.93 30.42 3.35
N ALA A 75 -21.97 29.74 3.81
CA ALA A 75 -21.88 28.74 4.86
C ALA A 75 -20.97 27.53 4.45
N MET A 76 -21.06 27.08 3.19
CA MET A 76 -20.17 26.04 2.67
C MET A 76 -18.71 26.53 2.58
N THR A 77 -18.49 27.80 2.23
CA THR A 77 -17.16 28.40 2.13
C THR A 77 -16.55 28.58 3.52
N GLU A 78 -17.34 29.06 4.49
CA GLU A 78 -16.95 29.17 5.89
C GLU A 78 -16.67 27.78 6.52
N ALA A 79 -17.54 26.79 6.28
CA ALA A 79 -17.34 25.43 6.74
C ALA A 79 -16.08 24.79 6.13
N ARG A 80 -15.80 25.07 4.87
CA ARG A 80 -14.59 24.60 4.18
C ARG A 80 -13.34 25.31 4.70
N ALA A 81 -13.39 26.63 4.89
CA ALA A 81 -12.28 27.40 5.48
C ALA A 81 -12.01 26.97 6.92
N ALA A 82 -13.05 26.76 7.73
CA ALA A 82 -12.92 26.21 9.08
C ALA A 82 -12.36 24.78 9.09
N ALA A 83 -12.79 23.93 8.15
CA ALA A 83 -12.23 22.60 7.99
C ALA A 83 -10.77 22.63 7.51
N GLU A 84 -10.41 23.52 6.60
CA GLU A 84 -9.03 23.73 6.15
C GLU A 84 -8.15 24.34 7.26
N GLU A 85 -8.70 25.22 8.10
CA GLU A 85 -8.01 25.79 9.26
C GLU A 85 -7.88 24.76 10.38
N GLU A 86 -8.89 23.95 10.64
CA GLU A 86 -8.82 22.80 11.55
C GLU A 86 -7.81 21.76 11.07
N VAL A 87 -7.75 21.50 9.77
CA VAL A 87 -6.71 20.65 9.13
C VAL A 87 -5.33 21.30 9.27
N LYS A 88 -5.19 22.62 9.08
CA LYS A 88 -3.93 23.35 9.31
C LYS A 88 -3.52 23.33 10.78
N LEU A 89 -4.43 23.55 11.69
CA LEU A 89 -4.16 23.47 13.14
C LEU A 89 -3.79 22.05 13.58
N ARG A 90 -4.45 21.04 13.03
CA ARG A 90 -4.09 19.62 13.25
C ARG A 90 -2.80 19.23 12.55
N THR A 91 -2.44 19.85 11.41
CA THR A 91 -1.20 19.57 10.68
C THR A 91 0.03 20.30 11.22
N HIS A 92 -0.11 21.41 11.92
CA HIS A 92 1.03 22.24 12.33
C HIS A 92 1.50 22.05 13.78
N GLY A 93 0.78 21.35 14.63
CA GLY A 93 1.12 21.29 16.04
C GLY A 93 1.49 19.94 16.61
N GLU A 94 0.74 18.86 16.38
CA GLU A 94 0.95 17.59 17.13
C GLU A 94 0.78 16.29 16.34
N ALA A 95 0.29 16.32 15.08
CA ALA A 95 -0.23 15.13 14.42
C ALA A 95 0.79 14.30 13.61
N ILE A 96 1.92 14.86 13.15
CA ILE A 96 2.83 14.17 12.25
C ILE A 96 3.98 13.53 13.01
N TRP A 97 4.17 12.23 12.79
CA TRP A 97 5.28 11.48 13.34
C TRP A 97 6.54 11.63 12.50
N THR A 98 7.66 11.88 13.18
CA THR A 98 9.00 12.03 12.61
C THR A 98 9.98 11.08 13.28
N PRO A 99 11.17 10.82 12.71
CA PRO A 99 12.22 10.04 13.39
C PRO A 99 12.55 10.58 14.79
N VAL A 100 12.65 11.91 14.93
CA VAL A 100 12.98 12.57 16.21
C VAL A 100 11.88 12.34 17.24
N ARG A 101 10.61 12.50 16.85
CA ARG A 101 9.47 12.23 17.73
C ARG A 101 9.39 10.77 18.13
N LEU A 102 9.61 9.84 17.18
CA LEU A 102 9.66 8.41 17.49
C LEU A 102 10.79 8.09 18.48
N ASN A 103 11.99 8.66 18.30
CA ASN A 103 13.11 8.47 19.23
C ASN A 103 12.76 8.92 20.66
N ALA A 104 12.16 10.10 20.80
CA ALA A 104 11.74 10.63 22.09
C ALA A 104 10.69 9.71 22.77
N GLU A 105 9.68 9.28 22.03
CA GLU A 105 8.65 8.39 22.52
C GLU A 105 9.19 7.00 22.87
N ALA A 106 10.03 6.42 22.02
CA ALA A 106 10.67 5.14 22.27
C ALA A 106 11.50 5.16 23.57
N LYS A 107 12.25 6.24 23.85
CA LYS A 107 12.99 6.41 25.10
C LYS A 107 12.07 6.38 26.33
N LEU A 108 10.89 7.01 26.26
CA LEU A 108 9.91 7.01 27.34
C LEU A 108 9.32 5.60 27.58
N ILE A 109 8.99 4.88 26.51
CA ILE A 109 8.42 3.54 26.58
C ILE A 109 9.47 2.52 27.01
N LEU A 110 10.62 2.52 26.37
CA LEU A 110 11.67 1.52 26.60
C LEU A 110 12.39 1.71 27.94
N LYS A 111 12.45 2.91 28.52
CA LYS A 111 13.09 3.20 29.82
C LYS A 111 14.50 2.59 29.94
N ASN A 112 15.34 2.80 28.94
CA ASN A 112 16.68 2.23 28.79
C ASN A 112 16.74 0.73 28.41
N ARG A 113 15.62 0.05 28.22
CA ARG A 113 15.60 -1.32 27.66
C ARG A 113 15.94 -1.27 26.18
N MET A 114 16.61 -2.30 25.68
CA MET A 114 16.98 -2.40 24.28
C MET A 114 15.79 -2.90 23.44
N LEU A 115 15.52 -2.24 22.32
CA LEU A 115 14.60 -2.77 21.30
C LEU A 115 15.32 -3.82 20.47
N ILE A 116 14.77 -5.05 20.44
CA ILE A 116 15.27 -6.15 19.63
C ILE A 116 14.27 -6.44 18.52
N VAL A 117 14.71 -6.32 17.27
CA VAL A 117 13.93 -6.70 16.09
C VAL A 117 14.47 -8.01 15.54
N VAL A 118 13.58 -8.94 15.21
CA VAL A 118 13.96 -10.24 14.67
C VAL A 118 13.26 -10.45 13.33
N SER A 119 14.02 -10.75 12.28
CA SER A 119 13.46 -11.04 10.95
C SER A 119 14.29 -12.06 10.19
N ASN A 120 13.69 -12.71 9.19
CA ASN A 120 14.46 -13.62 8.33
C ASN A 120 15.45 -12.87 7.43
N ARG A 121 15.01 -11.76 6.83
CA ARG A 121 15.84 -10.95 5.92
C ARG A 121 16.63 -9.89 6.69
N GLU A 122 17.96 -9.85 6.48
CA GLU A 122 18.83 -8.81 7.01
C GLU A 122 18.70 -7.47 6.26
N PRO A 123 18.95 -6.32 6.92
CA PRO A 123 18.90 -5.01 6.29
C PRO A 123 20.12 -4.69 5.42
N TYR A 124 21.27 -5.23 5.74
CA TYR A 124 22.55 -5.00 5.04
C TYR A 124 23.23 -6.32 4.78
N MET A 125 23.42 -6.65 3.51
CA MET A 125 24.05 -7.87 3.04
C MET A 125 25.41 -7.53 2.40
N HIS A 126 26.45 -8.31 2.70
CA HIS A 126 27.78 -8.14 2.15
C HIS A 126 28.07 -9.24 1.14
N ILE A 127 28.42 -8.83 -0.06
CA ILE A 127 28.72 -9.74 -1.17
C ILE A 127 30.12 -9.46 -1.73
N HIS A 128 30.75 -10.47 -2.32
CA HIS A 128 31.96 -10.29 -3.07
C HIS A 128 31.67 -9.63 -4.42
N ASP A 129 32.37 -8.55 -4.71
CA ASP A 129 32.39 -7.89 -6.03
C ASP A 129 33.85 -7.93 -6.54
N GLY A 130 34.22 -9.01 -7.19
CA GLY A 130 35.61 -9.30 -7.54
C GLY A 130 36.48 -9.51 -6.30
N ARG A 131 37.42 -8.60 -6.04
CA ARG A 131 38.30 -8.64 -4.86
C ARG A 131 37.79 -7.80 -3.67
N GLU A 132 36.76 -6.99 -3.89
CA GLU A 132 36.21 -6.11 -2.88
C GLU A 132 34.95 -6.72 -2.25
N ILE A 133 34.61 -6.25 -1.06
CA ILE A 133 33.36 -6.58 -0.40
C ILE A 133 32.44 -5.36 -0.53
N LYS A 134 31.28 -5.59 -1.14
CA LYS A 134 30.25 -4.57 -1.32
C LYS A 134 29.09 -4.79 -0.35
N CYS A 135 28.67 -3.72 0.30
CA CYS A 135 27.45 -3.72 1.12
C CYS A 135 26.25 -3.32 0.25
N ILE A 136 25.21 -4.13 0.27
CA ILE A 136 23.96 -3.88 -0.45
C ILE A 136 22.75 -4.00 0.48
N MET A 137 21.72 -3.20 0.23
CA MET A 137 20.43 -3.35 0.89
C MET A 137 19.54 -4.26 0.02
N PRO A 138 19.15 -5.44 0.51
CA PRO A 138 18.32 -6.36 -0.28
C PRO A 138 16.92 -5.79 -0.49
N ALA A 139 16.32 -6.09 -1.65
CA ALA A 139 14.95 -5.71 -1.94
C ALA A 139 13.97 -6.41 -0.99
N SER A 140 13.36 -5.65 -0.10
CA SER A 140 12.37 -6.15 0.85
C SER A 140 11.54 -5.01 1.40
N GLY A 141 10.21 -5.04 1.18
CA GLY A 141 9.30 -4.05 1.75
C GLY A 141 9.36 -4.00 3.29
N MET A 142 9.53 -5.15 3.94
CA MET A 142 9.70 -5.24 5.39
C MET A 142 10.99 -4.53 5.84
N VAL A 143 12.12 -4.77 5.18
CA VAL A 143 13.39 -4.10 5.50
C VAL A 143 13.27 -2.59 5.31
N THR A 144 12.70 -2.17 4.17
CA THR A 144 12.49 -0.73 3.87
C THR A 144 11.59 -0.05 4.91
N ALA A 145 10.63 -0.77 5.49
CA ALA A 145 9.76 -0.23 6.54
C ALA A 145 10.43 -0.22 7.91
N MET A 146 11.17 -1.27 8.28
CA MET A 146 11.74 -1.43 9.63
C MET A 146 13.05 -0.65 9.83
N GLU A 147 13.84 -0.50 8.79
CA GLU A 147 15.16 0.15 8.87
C GLU A 147 15.07 1.61 9.37
N PRO A 148 14.14 2.47 8.91
CA PRO A 148 13.94 3.81 9.47
C PRO A 148 13.62 3.83 10.97
N ILE A 149 12.96 2.78 11.49
CA ILE A 149 12.63 2.67 12.92
C ILE A 149 13.90 2.43 13.72
N LEU A 150 14.72 1.46 13.31
CA LEU A 150 15.98 1.15 14.00
C LEU A 150 16.99 2.30 13.88
N LYS A 151 17.00 3.03 12.77
CA LYS A 151 17.79 4.27 12.64
C LYS A 151 17.36 5.34 13.63
N ALA A 152 16.06 5.43 13.90
CA ALA A 152 15.51 6.40 14.85
C ALA A 152 15.71 5.97 16.31
N CYS A 153 15.44 4.71 16.65
CA CYS A 153 15.39 4.21 18.03
C CYS A 153 16.72 3.62 18.52
N GLY A 154 17.59 3.18 17.62
CA GLY A 154 18.70 2.29 17.95
C GLY A 154 18.21 0.87 18.26
N GLY A 155 19.10 0.05 18.84
CA GLY A 155 18.77 -1.29 19.28
C GLY A 155 19.56 -2.39 18.57
N LEU A 156 18.99 -3.59 18.57
CA LEU A 156 19.57 -4.80 17.99
C LEU A 156 18.64 -5.38 16.92
N TRP A 157 19.17 -5.65 15.74
CA TRP A 157 18.46 -6.40 14.70
C TRP A 157 19.08 -7.79 14.55
N ILE A 158 18.29 -8.84 14.78
CA ILE A 158 18.71 -10.24 14.62
C ILE A 158 18.12 -10.78 13.32
N ALA A 159 18.98 -11.27 12.41
CA ALA A 159 18.54 -11.75 11.10
C ALA A 159 19.46 -12.84 10.55
N SER A 160 18.97 -13.60 9.54
CA SER A 160 19.82 -14.55 8.80
C SER A 160 20.88 -13.80 8.00
N GLY A 161 22.14 -14.20 8.13
CA GLY A 161 23.21 -13.76 7.24
C GLY A 161 23.16 -14.56 5.93
N THR A 162 22.91 -13.87 4.82
CA THR A 162 22.69 -14.47 3.49
C THR A 162 23.73 -14.08 2.45
N GLY A 163 24.54 -13.04 2.72
CA GLY A 163 25.62 -12.62 1.83
C GLY A 163 26.86 -13.53 1.93
N ASP A 164 27.47 -13.79 0.81
CA ASP A 164 28.65 -14.67 0.72
C ASP A 164 29.91 -14.10 1.40
N ALA A 165 29.92 -12.78 1.66
CA ALA A 165 30.98 -12.09 2.40
C ALA A 165 30.58 -11.72 3.85
N ASP A 166 29.35 -11.99 4.29
CA ASP A 166 28.84 -11.58 5.59
C ASP A 166 29.69 -12.06 6.78
N LYS A 167 30.20 -13.30 6.70
CA LYS A 167 31.08 -13.88 7.73
C LYS A 167 32.40 -13.17 7.89
N LYS A 168 32.85 -12.42 6.87
CA LYS A 168 34.16 -11.74 6.87
C LYS A 168 34.12 -10.37 7.53
N VAL A 169 32.93 -9.78 7.69
CA VAL A 169 32.75 -8.41 8.16
C VAL A 169 32.19 -8.28 9.58
N VAL A 170 31.85 -9.40 10.22
CA VAL A 170 31.32 -9.44 11.58
C VAL A 170 32.42 -9.70 12.61
N ASP A 171 32.14 -9.31 13.86
CA ASP A 171 32.98 -9.67 15.02
C ASP A 171 32.82 -11.14 15.45
N ASN A 172 33.51 -11.54 16.52
CA ASN A 172 33.46 -12.89 17.07
C ASN A 172 32.06 -13.30 17.60
N HIS A 173 31.17 -12.33 17.81
CA HIS A 173 29.79 -12.54 18.20
C HIS A 173 28.82 -12.44 17.02
N SER A 174 29.32 -12.48 15.78
CA SER A 174 28.54 -12.31 14.55
C SER A 174 27.77 -10.98 14.47
N LYS A 175 28.31 -9.91 15.06
CA LYS A 175 27.74 -8.57 15.10
C LYS A 175 28.48 -7.60 14.19
N ILE A 176 27.74 -6.62 13.68
CA ILE A 176 28.27 -5.49 12.93
C ILE A 176 27.42 -4.24 13.22
N LYS A 177 28.06 -3.09 13.28
CA LYS A 177 27.38 -1.80 13.40
C LYS A 177 26.93 -1.31 12.02
N VAL A 178 25.67 -0.88 11.92
CA VAL A 178 25.03 -0.45 10.67
C VAL A 178 24.18 0.82 10.87
N PRO A 179 23.93 1.64 9.80
CA PRO A 179 24.50 1.56 8.44
C PRO A 179 26.03 1.70 8.41
N PRO A 180 26.72 1.24 7.36
CA PRO A 180 28.19 1.34 7.29
C PRO A 180 28.73 2.78 7.38
N GLU A 181 28.04 3.74 6.73
CA GLU A 181 28.49 5.14 6.65
C GLU A 181 28.26 5.89 7.98
N GLU A 182 27.15 5.60 8.68
CA GLU A 182 26.77 6.24 9.93
C GLU A 182 26.06 5.25 10.84
N PRO A 183 26.79 4.48 11.66
CA PRO A 183 26.21 3.44 12.50
C PRO A 183 25.18 3.96 13.51
N LYS A 184 23.97 3.43 13.47
CA LYS A 184 22.86 3.78 14.36
C LYS A 184 22.40 2.63 15.26
N TYR A 185 22.60 1.38 14.82
CA TYR A 185 22.19 0.18 15.57
C TYR A 185 23.13 -0.99 15.30
N THR A 186 22.90 -2.11 15.96
CA THR A 186 23.70 -3.34 15.78
C THR A 186 22.90 -4.37 14.99
N LEU A 187 23.54 -5.00 14.00
CA LEU A 187 23.02 -6.19 13.33
C LEU A 187 23.75 -7.43 13.87
N ARG A 188 22.99 -8.42 14.40
CA ARG A 188 23.44 -9.74 14.80
C ARG A 188 23.00 -10.75 13.76
N ARG A 189 23.92 -11.48 13.17
CA ARG A 189 23.61 -12.50 12.17
C ARG A 189 23.46 -13.88 12.77
N VAL A 190 22.45 -14.61 12.32
CA VAL A 190 22.24 -16.02 12.60
C VAL A 190 22.61 -16.80 11.33
N TRP A 191 23.50 -17.77 11.48
CA TRP A 191 23.97 -18.55 10.34
C TRP A 191 23.08 -19.77 10.16
N ILE A 192 22.36 -19.83 9.04
CA ILE A 192 21.60 -20.99 8.60
C ILE A 192 22.35 -21.70 7.46
N SER A 193 22.29 -23.03 7.41
CA SER A 193 22.88 -23.79 6.31
C SER A 193 21.99 -23.71 5.06
N LYS A 194 22.53 -24.09 3.90
CA LYS A 194 21.74 -24.18 2.67
C LYS A 194 20.56 -25.15 2.80
N GLU A 195 20.76 -26.26 3.48
CA GLU A 195 19.73 -27.24 3.77
C GLU A 195 18.66 -26.66 4.69
N GLU A 196 19.04 -25.93 5.77
CA GLU A 196 18.10 -25.21 6.62
C GLU A 196 17.32 -24.15 5.83
N GLU A 197 17.95 -23.42 4.90
CA GLU A 197 17.27 -22.45 4.03
C GLU A 197 16.28 -23.15 3.09
N GLU A 198 16.67 -24.28 2.50
CA GLU A 198 15.83 -25.04 1.58
C GLU A 198 14.52 -25.48 2.22
N TYR A 199 14.58 -26.16 3.36
CA TYR A 199 13.38 -26.71 4.00
C TYR A 199 12.60 -25.68 4.83
N PHE A 200 13.30 -24.78 5.55
CA PHE A 200 12.65 -23.76 6.37
C PHE A 200 12.06 -22.64 5.52
N TYR A 201 12.89 -22.02 4.64
CA TYR A 201 12.48 -20.83 3.90
C TYR A 201 11.73 -21.19 2.62
N TYR A 202 12.33 -22.01 1.72
CA TYR A 202 11.65 -22.38 0.48
C TYR A 202 10.51 -23.35 0.74
N GLY A 203 10.71 -24.39 1.55
CA GLY A 203 9.72 -25.41 1.87
C GLY A 203 8.59 -24.86 2.74
N PHE A 204 8.70 -24.98 4.06
CA PHE A 204 7.58 -24.67 4.96
C PHE A 204 7.05 -23.24 4.84
N SER A 205 7.94 -22.26 4.78
CA SER A 205 7.51 -20.86 4.72
C SER A 205 6.86 -20.50 3.37
N ASN A 206 7.47 -20.87 2.23
CA ASN A 206 7.07 -20.34 0.92
C ASN A 206 6.31 -21.31 0.03
N GLU A 207 6.42 -22.63 0.20
CA GLU A 207 5.52 -23.61 -0.42
C GLU A 207 4.35 -24.00 0.51
N GLY A 208 4.48 -23.80 1.83
CA GLY A 208 3.44 -24.08 2.82
C GLY A 208 2.63 -22.85 3.21
N LEU A 209 3.19 -22.01 4.10
CA LEU A 209 2.45 -20.89 4.73
C LEU A 209 2.09 -19.75 3.74
N TRP A 210 2.96 -19.42 2.80
CA TRP A 210 2.71 -18.33 1.86
C TRP A 210 1.44 -18.59 1.02
N PRO A 211 1.29 -19.71 0.27
CA PRO A 211 0.07 -19.95 -0.49
C PRO A 211 -1.15 -20.19 0.42
N LEU A 212 -0.97 -20.81 1.59
CA LEU A 212 -2.04 -20.99 2.56
C LEU A 212 -2.69 -19.67 2.97
N CYS A 213 -1.87 -18.68 3.30
CA CYS A 213 -2.34 -17.41 3.85
C CYS A 213 -2.85 -16.44 2.77
N HIS A 214 -2.32 -16.50 1.55
CA HIS A 214 -2.74 -15.59 0.48
C HIS A 214 -4.03 -16.04 -0.24
N VAL A 215 -4.45 -17.31 -0.11
CA VAL A 215 -5.69 -17.82 -0.73
C VAL A 215 -5.78 -17.50 -2.24
N ALA A 216 -4.64 -17.45 -2.92
CA ALA A 216 -4.55 -17.15 -4.36
C ALA A 216 -4.70 -18.41 -5.24
N HIS A 217 -5.44 -19.42 -4.74
CA HIS A 217 -5.72 -20.70 -5.41
C HIS A 217 -4.48 -21.52 -5.78
N THR A 218 -3.32 -21.19 -5.23
CA THR A 218 -2.12 -22.05 -5.29
C THR A 218 -2.17 -23.02 -4.11
N ARG A 219 -2.09 -24.32 -4.42
CA ARG A 219 -2.18 -25.37 -3.39
C ARG A 219 -0.95 -25.35 -2.48
N PRO A 220 -1.11 -25.21 -1.15
CA PRO A 220 -0.02 -25.32 -0.20
C PRO A 220 0.58 -26.75 -0.21
N VAL A 221 1.89 -26.83 0.02
CA VAL A 221 2.61 -28.10 0.17
C VAL A 221 3.14 -28.19 1.59
N PHE A 222 2.83 -29.30 2.27
CA PHE A 222 3.26 -29.57 3.63
C PHE A 222 4.04 -30.87 3.68
N ARG A 223 5.33 -30.80 4.05
CA ARG A 223 6.21 -31.97 4.26
C ARG A 223 6.68 -31.98 5.71
N THR A 224 6.77 -33.17 6.30
CA THR A 224 7.23 -33.34 7.69
C THR A 224 8.64 -32.81 7.87
N GLU A 225 9.50 -33.02 6.90
CA GLU A 225 10.89 -32.57 6.92
C GLU A 225 10.98 -31.02 6.94
N ASP A 226 10.21 -30.34 6.09
CA ASP A 226 10.12 -28.86 6.08
C ASP A 226 9.73 -28.33 7.45
N TRP A 227 8.75 -29.00 8.11
CA TRP A 227 8.31 -28.64 9.46
C TRP A 227 9.40 -28.83 10.51
N GLN A 228 10.15 -29.94 10.46
CA GLN A 228 11.27 -30.19 11.37
C GLN A 228 12.34 -29.10 11.27
N PHE A 229 12.68 -28.70 10.05
CA PHE A 229 13.63 -27.59 9.83
C PHE A 229 13.05 -26.23 10.25
N TYR A 230 11.76 -26.02 10.07
CA TYR A 230 11.09 -24.82 10.58
C TYR A 230 11.22 -24.71 12.09
N GLN A 231 10.98 -25.79 12.83
CA GLN A 231 11.18 -25.85 14.27
C GLN A 231 12.67 -25.64 14.65
N LYS A 232 13.58 -26.29 13.96
CA LYS A 232 15.04 -26.20 14.20
C LYS A 232 15.56 -24.77 14.02
N VAL A 233 15.16 -24.09 12.95
CA VAL A 233 15.59 -22.71 12.69
C VAL A 233 14.96 -21.74 13.70
N ASN A 234 13.67 -21.90 14.03
CA ASN A 234 13.04 -21.10 15.08
C ASN A 234 13.78 -21.27 16.43
N ARG A 235 14.17 -22.52 16.82
CA ARG A 235 14.97 -22.77 18.03
C ARG A 235 16.33 -22.08 17.98
N LYS A 236 17.03 -22.15 16.83
CA LYS A 236 18.32 -21.48 16.64
C LYS A 236 18.22 -19.96 16.84
N PHE A 237 17.15 -19.32 16.36
CA PHE A 237 16.88 -17.91 16.60
C PHE A 237 16.53 -17.64 18.07
N ALA A 238 15.71 -18.51 18.70
CA ALA A 238 15.39 -18.39 20.11
C ALA A 238 16.65 -18.43 20.98
N ASP A 239 17.54 -19.39 20.75
CA ASP A 239 18.80 -19.53 21.49
C ASP A 239 19.69 -18.28 21.32
N THR A 240 19.79 -17.75 20.08
CA THR A 240 20.53 -16.50 19.83
C THR A 240 19.92 -15.31 20.57
N ILE A 241 18.59 -15.19 20.61
CA ILE A 241 17.91 -14.10 21.33
C ILE A 241 18.13 -14.26 22.83
N LEU A 242 17.97 -15.46 23.37
CA LEU A 242 18.17 -15.75 24.78
C LEU A 242 19.61 -15.44 25.24
N GLU A 243 20.61 -15.67 24.38
CA GLU A 243 21.99 -15.24 24.63
C GLU A 243 22.10 -13.72 24.75
N GLU A 244 21.48 -12.97 23.84
CA GLU A 244 21.54 -11.51 23.81
C GLU A 244 20.82 -10.83 24.99
N ILE A 245 19.74 -11.43 25.49
CA ILE A 245 18.92 -10.87 26.57
C ILE A 245 19.26 -11.40 27.97
N LYS A 246 20.39 -12.10 28.12
CA LYS A 246 20.78 -12.73 29.38
C LYS A 246 20.79 -11.78 30.57
N THR A 247 21.24 -10.55 30.36
CA THR A 247 21.38 -9.51 31.39
C THR A 247 20.28 -8.44 31.32
N GLU A 248 19.42 -8.49 30.31
CA GLU A 248 18.35 -7.52 30.11
C GLU A 248 17.15 -7.83 31.02
N GLU A 249 16.61 -6.85 31.70
CA GLU A 249 15.36 -6.96 32.45
C GLU A 249 14.19 -6.58 31.53
N LYS A 250 13.15 -7.45 31.50
CA LYS A 250 11.94 -7.24 30.67
C LYS A 250 12.25 -6.78 29.24
N PRO A 251 13.07 -7.53 28.48
CA PRO A 251 13.49 -7.13 27.13
C PRO A 251 12.30 -6.94 26.19
N PHE A 252 12.41 -5.98 25.28
CA PHE A 252 11.42 -5.70 24.23
C PHE A 252 11.80 -6.39 22.93
N ILE A 253 11.02 -7.36 22.49
CA ILE A 253 11.31 -8.20 21.32
C ILE A 253 10.18 -8.08 20.31
N LEU A 254 10.50 -7.58 19.11
CA LEU A 254 9.58 -7.43 17.99
C LEU A 254 9.93 -8.44 16.91
N VAL A 255 9.22 -9.55 16.88
CA VAL A 255 9.35 -10.61 15.89
C VAL A 255 8.61 -10.25 14.61
N GLN A 256 9.26 -10.43 13.46
CA GLN A 256 8.71 -10.10 12.16
C GLN A 256 8.38 -11.35 11.36
N ASP A 257 7.09 -11.45 11.00
CA ASP A 257 6.55 -12.27 9.93
C ASP A 257 6.45 -13.79 10.21
N TYR A 258 5.79 -14.47 9.31
CA TYR A 258 5.37 -15.88 9.35
C TYR A 258 6.53 -16.89 9.43
N HIS A 259 7.75 -16.46 9.23
CA HIS A 259 8.94 -17.30 9.37
C HIS A 259 9.17 -17.74 10.84
N PHE A 260 8.65 -16.99 11.79
CA PHE A 260 8.98 -17.13 13.21
C PHE A 260 7.74 -17.30 14.10
N ALA A 261 6.74 -18.03 13.61
CA ALA A 261 5.50 -18.25 14.37
C ALA A 261 5.72 -19.00 15.70
N LEU A 262 6.79 -19.80 15.83
CA LEU A 262 7.09 -20.56 17.04
C LEU A 262 7.94 -19.78 18.05
N LEU A 263 8.62 -18.75 17.57
CA LEU A 263 9.62 -18.02 18.33
C LEU A 263 9.10 -17.37 19.63
N PRO A 264 7.90 -16.75 19.65
CA PRO A 264 7.37 -16.13 20.88
C PRO A 264 7.25 -17.11 22.03
N ALA A 265 6.65 -18.29 21.81
CA ALA A 265 6.51 -19.30 22.84
C ALA A 265 7.87 -19.83 23.31
N MET A 266 8.80 -20.11 22.37
CA MET A 266 10.14 -20.59 22.69
C MET A 266 10.94 -19.64 23.58
N ILE A 267 10.75 -18.31 23.42
CA ILE A 267 11.39 -17.30 24.27
C ILE A 267 10.70 -17.23 25.63
N LYS A 268 9.36 -17.21 25.65
CA LYS A 268 8.57 -17.13 26.90
C LYS A 268 8.82 -18.28 27.86
N GLU A 269 9.08 -19.50 27.34
CA GLU A 269 9.45 -20.65 28.18
C GLU A 269 10.66 -20.36 29.09
N SER A 270 11.66 -19.62 28.59
CA SER A 270 12.88 -19.30 29.32
C SER A 270 12.87 -17.90 29.96
N ARG A 271 12.13 -16.98 29.39
CA ARG A 271 12.04 -15.57 29.80
C ARG A 271 10.59 -15.11 29.85
N PRO A 272 9.83 -15.53 30.88
CA PRO A 272 8.43 -15.11 31.06
C PRO A 272 8.26 -13.58 31.21
N ASP A 273 9.30 -12.88 31.69
CA ASP A 273 9.35 -11.42 31.85
C ASP A 273 9.50 -10.64 30.51
N ALA A 274 9.94 -11.30 29.44
CA ALA A 274 10.13 -10.65 28.14
C ALA A 274 8.82 -10.10 27.58
N ARG A 275 8.84 -8.88 27.06
CA ARG A 275 7.75 -8.29 26.31
C ARG A 275 7.93 -8.62 24.83
N ILE A 276 7.04 -9.45 24.29
CA ILE A 276 7.16 -9.99 22.94
C ILE A 276 5.95 -9.59 22.11
N SER A 277 6.21 -8.99 20.95
CA SER A 277 5.21 -8.85 19.89
C SER A 277 5.64 -9.63 18.66
N ILE A 278 4.70 -10.28 18.00
CA ILE A 278 4.87 -10.80 16.66
C ILE A 278 4.01 -9.99 15.68
N PHE A 279 4.62 -9.48 14.63
CA PHE A 279 3.91 -8.80 13.55
C PHE A 279 3.87 -9.69 12.31
N TRP A 280 2.65 -10.04 11.89
CA TRP A 280 2.41 -10.94 10.77
C TRP A 280 2.12 -10.14 9.50
N HIS A 281 3.04 -10.16 8.53
CA HIS A 281 2.97 -9.28 7.36
C HIS A 281 2.10 -9.80 6.20
N ILE A 282 1.79 -11.09 6.18
CA ILE A 282 0.94 -11.67 5.15
C ILE A 282 -0.54 -11.71 5.60
N PRO A 283 -1.51 -11.91 4.71
CA PRO A 283 -2.89 -12.05 5.11
C PRO A 283 -3.06 -13.19 6.13
N TRP A 284 -4.04 -13.07 7.02
CA TRP A 284 -4.52 -14.21 7.79
C TRP A 284 -5.84 -14.70 7.17
N PRO A 285 -5.90 -15.95 6.67
CA PRO A 285 -7.08 -16.47 5.98
C PRO A 285 -8.20 -16.82 6.98
N ASN A 286 -9.35 -17.25 6.46
CA ASN A 286 -10.41 -17.80 7.29
C ASN A 286 -9.99 -19.12 7.98
N PRO A 287 -10.69 -19.53 9.04
CA PRO A 287 -10.35 -20.74 9.80
C PRO A 287 -10.30 -22.02 8.97
N GLU A 288 -11.21 -22.17 8.01
CA GLU A 288 -11.29 -23.35 7.15
C GLU A 288 -10.05 -23.48 6.26
N SER A 289 -9.60 -22.37 5.69
CA SER A 289 -8.38 -22.35 4.88
C SER A 289 -7.14 -22.63 5.74
N PHE A 290 -7.02 -21.97 6.90
CA PHE A 290 -5.86 -22.22 7.79
C PHE A 290 -5.87 -23.62 8.37
N GLY A 291 -7.05 -24.21 8.56
CA GLY A 291 -7.28 -25.54 9.11
C GLY A 291 -6.67 -26.69 8.31
N ILE A 292 -6.31 -26.49 7.04
CA ILE A 292 -5.63 -27.52 6.24
C ILE A 292 -4.16 -27.70 6.63
N CYS A 293 -3.55 -26.77 7.41
CA CYS A 293 -2.19 -26.91 7.88
C CYS A 293 -2.10 -28.03 8.94
N PRO A 294 -1.29 -29.09 8.73
CA PRO A 294 -1.17 -30.18 9.70
C PRO A 294 -0.68 -29.74 11.08
N TRP A 295 0.09 -28.65 11.15
CA TRP A 295 0.67 -28.12 12.38
C TRP A 295 -0.01 -26.81 12.83
N GLN A 296 -1.26 -26.62 12.45
CA GLN A 296 -2.06 -25.44 12.80
C GLN A 296 -1.99 -25.11 14.28
N LYS A 297 -2.23 -26.10 15.16
CA LYS A 297 -2.23 -25.90 16.61
C LYS A 297 -0.86 -25.44 17.14
N ASN A 298 0.22 -26.04 16.59
CA ASN A 298 1.58 -25.67 16.98
C ASN A 298 1.93 -24.23 16.60
N ILE A 299 1.51 -23.79 15.41
CA ILE A 299 1.72 -22.42 14.93
C ILE A 299 0.94 -21.44 15.82
N LEU A 300 -0.34 -21.72 16.09
CA LEU A 300 -1.17 -20.88 16.94
C LEU A 300 -0.60 -20.77 18.37
N MET A 301 -0.23 -21.90 18.98
CA MET A 301 0.39 -21.92 20.31
C MET A 301 1.72 -21.17 20.33
N GLY A 302 2.52 -21.31 19.26
CA GLY A 302 3.77 -20.57 19.12
C GLY A 302 3.56 -19.05 19.11
N MET A 303 2.61 -18.59 18.31
CA MET A 303 2.25 -17.17 18.21
C MET A 303 1.64 -16.63 19.51
N LEU A 304 0.78 -17.40 20.17
CA LEU A 304 0.13 -17.04 21.44
C LEU A 304 1.08 -17.00 22.64
N GLY A 305 2.36 -17.32 22.48
CA GLY A 305 3.40 -16.96 23.43
C GLY A 305 3.77 -15.47 23.41
N ALA A 306 3.31 -14.69 22.45
CA ALA A 306 3.50 -13.24 22.40
C ALA A 306 2.50 -12.52 23.33
N ASP A 307 2.88 -11.33 23.85
CA ASP A 307 1.95 -10.44 24.57
C ASP A 307 1.04 -9.69 23.57
N LEU A 308 1.54 -9.45 22.36
CA LEU A 308 0.83 -8.75 21.29
C LEU A 308 1.05 -9.41 19.94
N ILE A 309 -0.04 -9.69 19.23
CA ILE A 309 -0.03 -10.08 17.82
C ILE A 309 -0.54 -8.91 16.98
N GLY A 310 0.32 -8.41 16.09
CA GLY A 310 -0.02 -7.37 15.13
C GLY A 310 -0.34 -7.95 13.77
N LEU A 311 -1.45 -7.51 13.16
CA LEU A 311 -1.82 -7.79 11.78
C LEU A 311 -2.12 -6.46 11.05
N HIS A 312 -2.27 -6.49 9.73
CA HIS A 312 -2.49 -5.24 8.99
C HIS A 312 -3.90 -4.67 9.14
N THR A 313 -4.91 -5.53 9.19
CA THR A 313 -6.32 -5.12 9.13
C THR A 313 -7.15 -5.77 10.22
N GLN A 314 -8.25 -5.12 10.58
CA GLN A 314 -9.21 -5.69 11.53
C GLN A 314 -9.78 -7.02 11.02
N TYR A 315 -9.98 -7.14 9.70
CA TYR A 315 -10.45 -8.39 9.09
C TYR A 315 -9.52 -9.57 9.38
N HIS A 316 -8.20 -9.37 9.27
CA HIS A 316 -7.22 -10.41 9.59
C HIS A 316 -7.19 -10.72 11.09
N CYS A 317 -7.38 -9.72 11.97
CA CYS A 317 -7.50 -9.95 13.41
C CYS A 317 -8.72 -10.82 13.73
N ASN A 318 -9.86 -10.54 13.12
CA ASN A 318 -11.08 -11.34 13.31
C ASN A 318 -10.88 -12.78 12.84
N ASN A 319 -10.27 -12.97 11.68
CA ASN A 319 -9.96 -14.30 11.16
C ASN A 319 -9.00 -15.07 12.08
N PHE A 320 -7.97 -14.40 12.61
CA PHE A 320 -7.05 -15.02 13.57
C PHE A 320 -7.79 -15.49 14.84
N LEU A 321 -8.59 -14.63 15.45
CA LEU A 321 -9.38 -14.97 16.64
C LEU A 321 -10.37 -16.11 16.36
N SER A 322 -11.03 -16.10 15.19
CA SER A 322 -11.91 -17.17 14.76
C SER A 322 -11.15 -18.50 14.61
N THR A 323 -9.94 -18.44 14.02
CA THR A 323 -9.08 -19.63 13.87
C THR A 323 -8.67 -20.20 15.22
N VAL A 324 -8.29 -19.36 16.17
CA VAL A 324 -7.94 -19.77 17.54
C VAL A 324 -9.14 -20.40 18.23
N ASN A 325 -10.31 -19.74 18.18
CA ASN A 325 -11.54 -20.21 18.84
C ASN A 325 -11.99 -21.59 18.31
N GLN A 326 -11.77 -21.89 17.04
CA GLN A 326 -12.12 -23.19 16.46
C GLN A 326 -11.09 -24.29 16.74
N SER A 327 -9.82 -23.92 16.94
CA SER A 327 -8.71 -24.87 16.92
C SER A 327 -8.13 -25.19 18.27
N LEU A 328 -8.28 -24.30 19.24
CA LEU A 328 -7.66 -24.41 20.57
C LEU A 328 -8.69 -24.31 21.68
N GLU A 329 -8.43 -25.01 22.77
CA GLU A 329 -9.12 -24.77 24.03
C GLU A 329 -8.55 -23.49 24.68
N SER A 330 -9.28 -22.39 24.54
CA SER A 330 -8.84 -21.06 24.96
C SER A 330 -10.04 -20.17 25.25
N ARG A 331 -9.82 -19.08 25.99
CA ARG A 331 -10.83 -18.03 26.17
C ARG A 331 -10.56 -16.88 25.21
N VAL A 332 -11.41 -16.74 24.20
CA VAL A 332 -11.39 -15.61 23.26
C VAL A 332 -12.34 -14.52 23.76
N ALA A 333 -11.80 -13.33 24.03
CA ALA A 333 -12.56 -12.14 24.40
C ALA A 333 -12.65 -11.19 23.18
N TRP A 334 -13.80 -11.21 22.51
CA TRP A 334 -14.03 -10.45 21.26
C TRP A 334 -14.08 -8.93 21.47
N GLU A 335 -14.52 -8.49 22.66
CA GLU A 335 -14.63 -7.08 23.01
C GLU A 335 -13.26 -6.41 23.17
N THR A 336 -12.27 -7.18 23.64
CA THR A 336 -10.90 -6.70 23.89
C THR A 336 -9.90 -7.23 22.87
N PHE A 337 -10.35 -8.02 21.91
CA PHE A 337 -9.49 -8.69 20.92
C PHE A 337 -8.32 -9.40 21.59
N SER A 338 -8.62 -10.30 22.53
CA SER A 338 -7.59 -11.03 23.28
C SER A 338 -7.90 -12.51 23.40
N VAL A 339 -6.84 -13.29 23.58
CA VAL A 339 -6.89 -14.75 23.81
C VAL A 339 -6.18 -15.05 25.12
N THR A 340 -6.83 -15.79 26.00
CA THR A 340 -6.23 -16.28 27.26
C THR A 340 -6.08 -17.79 27.21
N ILE A 341 -4.86 -18.28 27.49
CA ILE A 341 -4.52 -19.69 27.67
C ILE A 341 -3.76 -19.83 28.99
N GLY A 342 -4.33 -20.57 29.96
CA GLY A 342 -3.79 -20.59 31.33
C GLY A 342 -3.77 -19.18 31.92
N ASP A 343 -2.60 -18.77 32.39
CA ASP A 343 -2.39 -17.44 32.99
C ASP A 343 -1.86 -16.38 32.00
N HIS A 344 -1.63 -16.76 30.72
CA HIS A 344 -1.13 -15.84 29.71
C HIS A 344 -2.24 -15.29 28.83
N THR A 345 -2.24 -13.97 28.62
CA THR A 345 -3.18 -13.29 27.73
C THR A 345 -2.43 -12.59 26.61
N THR A 346 -2.79 -12.91 25.37
CA THR A 346 -2.28 -12.29 24.15
C THR A 346 -3.30 -11.33 23.58
N ARG A 347 -2.93 -10.08 23.32
CA ARG A 347 -3.76 -9.12 22.58
C ARG A 347 -3.54 -9.26 21.08
N VAL A 348 -4.60 -9.07 20.29
CA VAL A 348 -4.56 -9.10 18.83
C VAL A 348 -5.06 -7.76 18.31
N SER A 349 -4.25 -7.02 17.54
CA SER A 349 -4.62 -5.66 17.14
C SER A 349 -4.18 -5.35 15.71
N PRO A 350 -4.95 -4.52 14.97
CA PRO A 350 -4.58 -4.09 13.65
C PRO A 350 -3.55 -2.94 13.70
N PHE A 351 -2.49 -3.09 12.94
CA PHE A 351 -1.46 -2.06 12.72
C PHE A 351 -1.15 -2.01 11.23
N PRO A 352 -1.83 -1.19 10.44
CA PRO A 352 -1.58 -1.06 9.02
C PRO A 352 -0.19 -0.44 8.78
N ILE A 353 0.77 -1.27 8.32
CA ILE A 353 2.14 -0.82 8.10
C ILE A 353 2.21 0.21 6.98
N SER A 354 3.17 1.13 7.07
CA SER A 354 3.34 2.20 6.10
C SER A 354 4.81 2.39 5.70
N ILE A 355 5.09 3.49 5.04
CA ILE A 355 6.43 3.88 4.56
C ILE A 355 6.95 5.09 5.34
N ALA A 356 8.26 5.33 5.25
CA ALA A 356 8.86 6.57 5.70
C ALA A 356 8.44 7.71 4.77
N PHE A 357 7.60 8.61 5.28
CA PHE A 357 7.10 9.77 4.56
C PHE A 357 6.95 10.94 5.53
N THR A 358 7.75 11.99 5.32
CA THR A 358 7.86 13.14 6.23
C THR A 358 7.27 14.40 5.59
N LEU A 359 7.11 15.48 6.39
CA LEU A 359 6.73 16.79 5.86
C LEU A 359 7.69 17.30 4.79
N LYS A 360 8.98 17.01 4.92
CA LYS A 360 9.99 17.36 3.91
C LYS A 360 9.69 16.65 2.59
N ASP A 361 9.40 15.34 2.65
CA ASP A 361 9.06 14.54 1.47
C ASP A 361 7.72 15.01 0.86
N TYR A 362 6.76 15.38 1.70
CA TYR A 362 5.47 15.88 1.26
C TYR A 362 5.57 17.22 0.52
N ASN A 363 6.36 18.17 1.04
CA ASN A 363 6.48 19.53 0.50
C ASN A 363 7.45 19.62 -0.68
N ASN A 364 8.60 18.95 -0.58
CA ASN A 364 9.71 19.11 -1.55
C ASN A 364 9.77 17.95 -2.54
N GLY A 365 9.11 16.85 -2.24
CA GLY A 365 9.18 15.61 -2.99
C GLY A 365 10.49 14.85 -2.80
N LYS A 366 10.47 13.59 -3.29
CA LYS A 366 11.70 12.83 -3.45
C LYS A 366 12.34 13.26 -4.77
N GLU A 367 13.58 13.73 -4.72
CA GLU A 367 14.32 14.09 -5.92
C GLU A 367 14.52 12.85 -6.79
N SER A 368 14.14 12.93 -8.07
CA SER A 368 14.49 11.91 -9.05
C SER A 368 15.83 12.29 -9.68
N GLY A 369 16.77 11.36 -9.66
CA GLY A 369 18.11 11.61 -10.23
C GLY A 369 18.17 11.74 -11.75
N LEU A 370 17.08 11.45 -12.49
CA LEU A 370 17.07 11.47 -13.96
C LEU A 370 15.91 12.33 -14.50
N PRO A 371 16.17 13.20 -15.49
CA PRO A 371 15.11 13.88 -16.23
C PRO A 371 14.17 12.87 -16.91
N VAL A 372 12.88 13.15 -16.93
CA VAL A 372 11.84 12.30 -17.54
C VAL A 372 12.19 11.92 -18.98
N SER A 373 12.64 12.89 -19.78
CA SER A 373 13.02 12.68 -21.18
C SER A 373 14.19 11.70 -21.34
N ALA A 374 15.16 11.75 -20.44
CA ALA A 374 16.27 10.80 -20.42
C ALA A 374 15.81 9.38 -20.05
N LEU A 375 14.92 9.26 -19.05
CA LEU A 375 14.31 7.98 -18.68
C LEU A 375 13.61 7.33 -19.88
N LEU A 376 12.70 8.05 -20.52
CA LEU A 376 11.92 7.54 -21.65
C LEU A 376 12.82 7.11 -22.80
N LYS A 377 13.84 7.91 -23.11
CA LYS A 377 14.81 7.61 -24.15
C LYS A 377 15.65 6.37 -23.85
N ASN A 378 16.12 6.24 -22.59
CA ASN A 378 16.95 5.10 -22.18
C ASN A 378 16.22 3.76 -22.28
N TYR A 379 14.90 3.77 -22.07
CA TYR A 379 14.06 2.57 -22.17
C TYR A 379 13.29 2.45 -23.49
N GLY A 380 13.54 3.35 -24.46
CA GLY A 380 12.90 3.31 -25.78
C GLY A 380 11.38 3.54 -25.75
N ILE A 381 10.87 4.24 -24.73
CA ILE A 381 9.44 4.51 -24.57
C ILE A 381 9.05 5.71 -25.42
N GLN A 382 8.21 5.48 -26.45
CA GLN A 382 7.72 6.51 -27.36
C GLN A 382 6.27 6.93 -27.04
N ALA A 383 5.61 6.22 -26.14
CA ALA A 383 4.21 6.47 -25.78
C ALA A 383 4.03 7.82 -25.07
N GLN A 384 2.90 8.48 -25.33
CA GLN A 384 2.53 9.74 -24.70
C GLN A 384 2.05 9.53 -23.27
N VAL A 385 1.50 8.35 -22.98
CA VAL A 385 0.87 7.99 -21.70
C VAL A 385 1.50 6.70 -21.18
N ILE A 386 1.87 6.70 -19.92
CA ILE A 386 2.57 5.59 -19.27
C ILE A 386 1.76 5.10 -18.08
N GLY A 387 1.50 3.78 -18.04
CA GLY A 387 1.10 3.07 -16.85
C GLY A 387 2.31 2.40 -16.19
N VAL A 388 2.29 2.19 -14.89
CA VAL A 388 3.36 1.48 -14.18
C VAL A 388 2.81 0.43 -13.23
N GLY A 389 3.51 -0.70 -13.13
CA GLY A 389 3.34 -1.73 -12.12
C GLY A 389 4.70 -2.15 -11.58
N VAL A 390 4.81 -2.27 -10.28
CA VAL A 390 6.06 -2.66 -9.61
C VAL A 390 5.77 -3.80 -8.65
N ASP A 391 6.38 -4.96 -8.87
CA ASP A 391 6.16 -6.15 -8.04
C ASP A 391 7.39 -7.04 -8.02
N ARG A 392 7.49 -7.93 -7.05
CA ARG A 392 8.21 -9.17 -7.26
C ARG A 392 7.38 -10.04 -8.20
N ILE A 393 8.02 -10.84 -9.05
CA ILE A 393 7.28 -11.82 -9.85
C ILE A 393 6.83 -12.94 -8.92
N ASP A 394 5.57 -12.84 -8.48
CA ASP A 394 4.90 -13.70 -7.53
C ASP A 394 3.44 -13.87 -7.96
N TYR A 395 2.93 -15.09 -7.91
CA TYR A 395 1.56 -15.40 -8.37
C TYR A 395 0.47 -14.64 -7.59
N THR A 396 0.78 -14.18 -6.38
CA THR A 396 -0.14 -13.36 -5.58
C THR A 396 -0.32 -11.93 -6.12
N LYS A 397 0.52 -11.48 -7.04
CA LYS A 397 0.57 -10.07 -7.50
C LYS A 397 -0.33 -9.78 -8.71
N GLY A 398 -0.94 -10.81 -9.33
CA GLY A 398 -1.87 -10.62 -10.44
C GLY A 398 -1.25 -9.96 -11.67
N ILE A 399 0.01 -10.32 -11.99
CA ILE A 399 0.73 -9.73 -13.15
C ILE A 399 0.11 -10.20 -14.46
N LEU A 400 -0.27 -11.49 -14.56
CA LEU A 400 -0.89 -12.04 -15.76
C LEU A 400 -2.29 -11.44 -15.98
N GLU A 401 -3.09 -11.33 -14.92
CA GLU A 401 -4.41 -10.69 -14.93
C GLU A 401 -4.30 -9.22 -15.37
N ARG A 402 -3.27 -8.53 -14.90
CA ARG A 402 -2.95 -7.16 -15.32
C ARG A 402 -2.63 -7.06 -16.81
N PHE A 403 -1.84 -7.99 -17.35
CA PHE A 403 -1.53 -8.02 -18.78
C PHE A 403 -2.77 -8.32 -19.64
N HIS A 404 -3.62 -9.24 -19.20
CA HIS A 404 -4.91 -9.49 -19.84
C HIS A 404 -5.82 -8.25 -19.82
N ALA A 405 -5.84 -7.50 -18.71
CA ALA A 405 -6.59 -6.25 -18.63
C ALA A 405 -6.06 -5.17 -19.60
N ILE A 406 -4.73 -5.06 -19.75
CA ILE A 406 -4.11 -4.14 -20.72
C ILE A 406 -4.44 -4.56 -22.15
N GLU A 407 -4.36 -5.85 -22.46
CA GLU A 407 -4.78 -6.39 -23.76
C GLU A 407 -6.23 -6.02 -24.02
N ARG A 408 -7.13 -6.30 -23.08
CA ARG A 408 -8.55 -6.02 -23.22
C ARG A 408 -8.86 -4.52 -23.34
N PHE A 409 -8.15 -3.68 -22.61
CA PHE A 409 -8.21 -2.22 -22.74
C PHE A 409 -7.87 -1.76 -24.17
N LEU A 410 -6.80 -2.28 -24.77
CA LEU A 410 -6.38 -1.93 -26.12
C LEU A 410 -7.30 -2.52 -27.20
N GLU A 411 -8.01 -3.61 -26.93
CA GLU A 411 -9.07 -4.13 -27.79
C GLU A 411 -10.27 -3.20 -27.82
N LYS A 412 -10.79 -2.84 -26.65
CA LYS A 412 -11.98 -2.00 -26.46
C LYS A 412 -11.74 -0.56 -26.92
N TYR A 413 -10.58 -0.01 -26.61
CA TYR A 413 -10.25 1.41 -26.79
C TYR A 413 -9.08 1.61 -27.75
N SER A 414 -9.31 1.31 -29.02
CA SER A 414 -8.28 1.32 -30.09
C SER A 414 -7.58 2.67 -30.27
N SER A 415 -8.17 3.79 -29.82
CA SER A 415 -7.58 5.14 -29.84
C SER A 415 -6.31 5.28 -28.97
N TYR A 416 -6.08 4.34 -28.04
CA TYR A 416 -4.89 4.31 -27.18
C TYR A 416 -3.74 3.47 -27.77
N ARG A 417 -3.97 2.73 -28.87
CA ARG A 417 -2.91 2.00 -29.57
C ARG A 417 -1.87 2.97 -30.09
N GLY A 418 -0.61 2.68 -29.84
CA GLY A 418 0.51 3.58 -30.16
C GLY A 418 0.72 4.73 -29.16
N LYS A 419 -0.22 5.00 -28.26
CA LYS A 419 -0.16 6.12 -27.31
C LYS A 419 0.05 5.70 -25.85
N PHE A 420 -0.31 4.50 -25.47
CA PHE A 420 -0.19 3.97 -24.12
C PHE A 420 0.86 2.86 -24.06
N THR A 421 1.77 2.93 -23.10
CA THR A 421 2.69 1.85 -22.74
C THR A 421 2.61 1.57 -21.26
N PHE A 422 2.47 0.31 -20.89
CA PHE A 422 2.55 -0.13 -19.52
C PHE A 422 3.96 -0.65 -19.22
N VAL A 423 4.60 -0.09 -18.20
CA VAL A 423 5.92 -0.51 -17.71
C VAL A 423 5.71 -1.42 -16.51
N GLN A 424 6.01 -2.71 -16.67
CA GLN A 424 6.05 -3.66 -15.57
C GLN A 424 7.48 -3.84 -15.09
N ILE A 425 7.76 -3.37 -13.89
CA ILE A 425 9.02 -3.64 -13.18
C ILE A 425 8.80 -4.88 -12.33
N GLY A 426 9.51 -5.98 -12.67
CA GLY A 426 9.32 -7.28 -12.06
C GLY A 426 10.65 -7.86 -11.57
N ALA A 427 10.89 -7.91 -10.25
CA ALA A 427 12.07 -8.61 -9.72
C ALA A 427 11.77 -10.11 -9.61
N PRO A 428 12.55 -11.02 -10.24
CA PRO A 428 12.44 -12.45 -10.00
C PRO A 428 12.59 -12.76 -8.52
N SER A 429 11.80 -13.67 -8.01
CA SER A 429 11.78 -14.04 -6.60
C SER A 429 11.63 -15.56 -6.46
N ARG A 430 12.33 -16.15 -5.49
CA ARG A 430 12.17 -17.57 -5.11
C ARG A 430 12.29 -18.55 -6.28
N THR A 431 13.14 -18.25 -7.27
CA THR A 431 13.29 -19.02 -8.52
C THR A 431 13.72 -20.47 -8.34
N PHE A 432 14.20 -20.86 -7.17
CA PHE A 432 14.43 -22.25 -6.78
C PHE A 432 13.13 -23.06 -6.63
N ILE A 433 12.00 -22.41 -6.37
CA ILE A 433 10.68 -23.05 -6.34
C ILE A 433 10.12 -23.09 -7.76
N LYS A 434 9.78 -24.29 -8.25
CA LYS A 434 9.33 -24.50 -9.64
C LYS A 434 8.18 -23.59 -10.05
N ASN A 435 7.16 -23.42 -9.21
CA ASN A 435 6.01 -22.57 -9.51
C ASN A 435 6.40 -21.11 -9.78
N TYR A 436 7.46 -20.60 -9.14
CA TYR A 436 7.95 -19.24 -9.35
C TYR A 436 8.81 -19.11 -10.61
N SER A 437 9.65 -20.13 -10.93
CA SER A 437 10.39 -20.13 -12.19
C SER A 437 9.47 -20.25 -13.40
N ASP A 438 8.46 -21.12 -13.32
CA ASP A 438 7.45 -21.27 -14.36
C ASP A 438 6.63 -19.95 -14.54
N LEU A 439 6.35 -19.25 -13.45
CA LEU A 439 5.66 -17.95 -13.51
C LEU A 439 6.51 -16.88 -14.23
N VAL A 440 7.81 -16.80 -13.97
CA VAL A 440 8.71 -15.86 -14.67
C VAL A 440 8.62 -16.07 -16.18
N GLU A 441 8.74 -17.33 -16.63
CA GLU A 441 8.60 -17.65 -18.07
C GLU A 441 7.22 -17.29 -18.63
N ASN A 442 6.15 -17.55 -17.86
CA ASN A 442 4.78 -17.27 -18.29
C ASN A 442 4.55 -15.75 -18.42
N VAL A 443 5.07 -14.95 -17.48
CA VAL A 443 4.98 -13.48 -17.52
C VAL A 443 5.72 -12.94 -18.75
N GLU A 444 6.91 -13.46 -19.09
CA GLU A 444 7.66 -13.07 -20.28
C GLU A 444 6.91 -13.45 -21.57
N LYS A 445 6.45 -14.71 -21.66
CA LYS A 445 5.68 -15.21 -22.81
C LYS A 445 4.41 -14.39 -23.03
N GLU A 446 3.71 -14.04 -21.96
CA GLU A 446 2.46 -13.29 -22.04
C GLU A 446 2.70 -11.83 -22.45
N ALA A 447 3.72 -11.16 -21.92
CA ALA A 447 4.12 -9.84 -22.36
C ALA A 447 4.45 -9.83 -23.88
N ASP A 448 5.21 -10.83 -24.34
CA ASP A 448 5.56 -10.98 -25.75
C ASP A 448 4.34 -11.28 -26.61
N ARG A 449 3.40 -12.11 -26.14
CA ARG A 449 2.15 -12.42 -26.86
C ARG A 449 1.31 -11.16 -27.07
N VAL A 450 1.09 -10.38 -26.02
CA VAL A 450 0.34 -9.12 -26.08
C VAL A 450 1.07 -8.12 -26.98
N ASN A 451 2.38 -7.99 -26.85
CA ASN A 451 3.17 -7.11 -27.69
C ASN A 451 3.05 -7.48 -29.18
N LYS A 452 3.18 -8.75 -29.54
CA LYS A 452 3.03 -9.24 -30.93
C LYS A 452 1.64 -8.94 -31.49
N LYS A 453 0.58 -9.02 -30.68
CA LYS A 453 -0.80 -8.76 -31.10
C LYS A 453 -1.04 -7.31 -31.53
N PHE A 454 -0.43 -6.34 -30.83
CA PHE A 454 -0.69 -4.92 -31.05
C PHE A 454 0.51 -4.16 -31.61
N GLN A 455 1.66 -4.80 -31.76
CA GLN A 455 2.90 -4.14 -32.17
C GLN A 455 2.72 -3.40 -33.51
N ALA A 456 3.04 -2.10 -33.47
CA ALA A 456 3.09 -1.25 -34.64
C ALA A 456 4.40 -0.46 -34.62
N ARG A 457 5.27 -0.67 -35.63
CA ARG A 457 6.61 -0.06 -35.71
C ARG A 457 7.43 -0.36 -34.44
N ASP A 458 7.93 0.69 -33.77
CA ASP A 458 8.77 0.57 -32.56
C ASP A 458 8.00 0.66 -31.23
N TRP A 459 6.66 0.75 -31.26
CA TRP A 459 5.84 0.82 -30.06
C TRP A 459 5.52 -0.57 -29.50
N LYS A 460 5.60 -0.69 -28.16
CA LYS A 460 5.21 -1.88 -27.40
C LYS A 460 4.16 -1.50 -26.36
N PRO A 461 3.02 -2.23 -26.28
CA PRO A 461 2.02 -2.07 -25.22
C PRO A 461 2.58 -2.31 -23.82
N ILE A 462 3.43 -3.34 -23.66
CA ILE A 462 4.00 -3.76 -22.40
C ILE A 462 5.53 -3.73 -22.50
N LEU A 463 6.15 -2.95 -21.63
CA LEU A 463 7.60 -2.99 -21.39
C LEU A 463 7.85 -3.75 -20.08
N LEU A 464 8.35 -4.98 -20.19
CA LEU A 464 8.71 -5.79 -19.02
C LEU A 464 10.19 -5.57 -18.67
N LEU A 465 10.45 -5.13 -17.46
CA LEU A 465 11.78 -4.96 -16.88
C LEU A 465 12.02 -6.05 -15.83
N ASN A 466 12.47 -7.23 -16.30
CA ASN A 466 12.64 -8.44 -15.50
C ASN A 466 14.01 -8.48 -14.81
N ARG A 467 14.25 -7.55 -13.88
CA ARG A 467 15.43 -7.51 -13.01
C ARG A 467 15.15 -6.74 -11.73
N HIS A 468 16.05 -6.88 -10.77
CA HIS A 468 16.03 -6.03 -9.58
C HIS A 468 16.32 -4.56 -9.95
N HIS A 469 15.52 -3.66 -9.41
CA HIS A 469 15.70 -2.21 -9.50
C HIS A 469 15.72 -1.61 -8.10
N SER A 470 16.61 -0.67 -7.88
CA SER A 470 16.66 0.12 -6.64
C SER A 470 15.51 1.11 -6.58
N HIS A 471 15.20 1.62 -5.39
CA HIS A 471 14.21 2.70 -5.23
C HIS A 471 14.55 3.94 -6.07
N GLN A 472 15.83 4.26 -6.26
CA GLN A 472 16.27 5.37 -7.09
C GLN A 472 15.96 5.15 -8.58
N GLU A 473 16.02 3.90 -9.06
CA GLU A 473 15.65 3.54 -10.42
C GLU A 473 14.13 3.50 -10.62
N ILE A 474 13.36 3.12 -9.60
CA ILE A 474 11.89 2.99 -9.65
C ILE A 474 11.19 4.35 -9.54
N THR A 475 11.67 5.23 -8.66
CA THR A 475 11.03 6.53 -8.37
C THR A 475 10.74 7.37 -9.62
N PRO A 476 11.63 7.48 -10.63
CA PRO A 476 11.33 8.21 -11.86
C PRO A 476 10.12 7.65 -12.63
N PHE A 477 9.92 6.32 -12.65
CA PHE A 477 8.74 5.71 -13.28
C PHE A 477 7.46 6.07 -12.54
N TYR A 478 7.48 6.06 -11.20
CA TYR A 478 6.33 6.53 -10.42
C TYR A 478 5.98 7.99 -10.73
N GLN A 479 6.98 8.85 -10.91
CA GLN A 479 6.78 10.29 -11.15
C GLN A 479 6.22 10.60 -12.53
N VAL A 480 6.54 9.82 -13.55
CA VAL A 480 6.09 10.06 -14.94
C VAL A 480 4.79 9.34 -15.27
N ALA A 481 4.44 8.30 -14.55
CA ALA A 481 3.28 7.48 -14.86
C ALA A 481 1.96 8.24 -14.69
N SER A 482 1.07 8.14 -15.66
CA SER A 482 -0.29 8.65 -15.58
C SER A 482 -1.17 7.80 -14.66
N LEU A 483 -0.86 6.51 -14.55
CA LEU A 483 -1.50 5.60 -13.61
C LEU A 483 -0.52 4.55 -13.08
N CYS A 484 -0.80 4.07 -11.86
CA CYS A 484 -0.15 2.90 -11.28
C CYS A 484 -1.19 1.80 -11.04
N MET A 485 -0.86 0.57 -11.42
CA MET A 485 -1.73 -0.59 -11.17
C MET A 485 -1.11 -1.51 -10.11
N VAL A 486 -1.82 -1.67 -9.01
CA VAL A 486 -1.51 -2.61 -7.93
C VAL A 486 -2.66 -3.61 -7.84
N THR A 487 -2.56 -4.69 -8.60
CA THR A 487 -3.65 -5.65 -8.83
C THR A 487 -3.39 -7.00 -8.17
N SER A 488 -2.80 -6.97 -6.96
CA SER A 488 -2.55 -8.22 -6.21
C SER A 488 -3.85 -9.01 -6.04
N LEU A 489 -3.78 -10.33 -6.28
CA LEU A 489 -4.89 -11.25 -6.05
C LEU A 489 -5.23 -11.35 -4.57
N HIS A 490 -4.20 -11.28 -3.71
CA HIS A 490 -4.33 -11.12 -2.27
C HIS A 490 -3.02 -10.59 -1.69
N ASP A 491 -3.09 -9.63 -0.76
CA ASP A 491 -1.90 -9.04 -0.15
C ASP A 491 -2.23 -8.49 1.26
N GLY A 492 -1.30 -8.63 2.20
CA GLY A 492 -1.48 -8.12 3.56
C GLY A 492 -1.63 -6.60 3.62
N MET A 493 -0.78 -5.87 2.90
CA MET A 493 -0.82 -4.40 2.81
C MET A 493 -0.60 -3.90 1.39
N ASN A 494 0.53 -4.14 0.80
CA ASN A 494 1.13 -3.62 -0.43
C ASN A 494 1.68 -2.19 -0.31
N LEU A 495 2.97 -2.09 0.00
CA LEU A 495 3.66 -0.81 0.16
C LEU A 495 3.89 -0.07 -1.18
N VAL A 496 3.90 -0.76 -2.32
CA VAL A 496 4.04 -0.15 -3.66
C VAL A 496 2.96 0.90 -3.91
N ALA A 497 1.72 0.62 -3.49
CA ALA A 497 0.63 1.59 -3.58
C ALA A 497 0.96 2.89 -2.81
N LYS A 498 1.51 2.76 -1.60
CA LYS A 498 1.92 3.91 -0.77
C LYS A 498 3.16 4.61 -1.34
N GLU A 499 4.12 3.87 -1.88
CA GLU A 499 5.32 4.41 -2.54
C GLU A 499 4.98 5.23 -3.78
N PHE A 500 4.07 4.73 -4.63
CA PHE A 500 3.56 5.48 -5.77
C PHE A 500 2.93 6.80 -5.33
N VAL A 501 1.97 6.76 -4.42
CA VAL A 501 1.28 7.96 -3.90
C VAL A 501 2.27 8.96 -3.30
N ALA A 502 3.22 8.50 -2.49
CA ALA A 502 4.25 9.35 -1.89
C ALA A 502 5.16 10.02 -2.93
N SER A 503 5.36 9.39 -4.10
CA SER A 503 6.22 9.90 -5.18
C SER A 503 5.55 10.97 -6.06
N ARG A 504 4.23 11.21 -5.90
CA ARG A 504 3.44 12.13 -6.74
C ARG A 504 3.47 13.57 -6.22
N ASN A 505 4.62 14.25 -6.36
CA ASN A 505 4.84 15.60 -5.82
C ASN A 505 3.91 16.67 -6.41
N ASN A 506 3.49 16.48 -7.66
CA ASN A 506 2.54 17.34 -8.36
C ASN A 506 1.06 16.99 -8.10
N ASN A 507 0.80 15.99 -7.24
CA ASN A 507 -0.52 15.43 -6.95
C ASN A 507 -1.28 14.96 -8.21
N SER A 508 -0.61 14.64 -9.32
CA SER A 508 -1.24 14.08 -10.52
C SER A 508 -1.11 12.56 -10.59
N GLY A 509 -1.83 11.92 -11.51
CA GLY A 509 -1.83 10.48 -11.71
C GLY A 509 -2.85 9.74 -10.85
N VAL A 510 -3.17 8.52 -11.25
CA VAL A 510 -4.24 7.72 -10.66
C VAL A 510 -3.70 6.38 -10.14
N LEU A 511 -4.13 5.98 -8.96
CA LEU A 511 -3.86 4.64 -8.42
C LEU A 511 -5.05 3.73 -8.70
N ILE A 512 -4.81 2.63 -9.42
CA ILE A 512 -5.75 1.51 -9.56
C ILE A 512 -5.32 0.43 -8.57
N LEU A 513 -6.19 0.06 -7.64
CA LEU A 513 -5.83 -0.74 -6.49
C LEU A 513 -6.78 -1.92 -6.27
N SER A 514 -6.23 -3.11 -6.12
CA SER A 514 -7.01 -4.31 -5.79
C SER A 514 -7.71 -4.17 -4.44
N ARG A 515 -9.01 -4.52 -4.40
CA ARG A 515 -9.79 -4.63 -3.16
C ARG A 515 -9.24 -5.63 -2.15
N PHE A 516 -8.38 -6.54 -2.59
CA PHE A 516 -7.79 -7.60 -1.76
C PHE A 516 -6.43 -7.23 -1.17
N THR A 517 -6.08 -5.95 -1.18
CA THR A 517 -4.89 -5.42 -0.49
C THR A 517 -5.32 -4.67 0.78
N GLY A 518 -4.50 -4.74 1.84
CA GLY A 518 -4.75 -3.94 3.04
C GLY A 518 -4.73 -2.43 2.76
N ALA A 519 -3.92 -1.98 1.81
CA ALA A 519 -3.83 -0.58 1.39
C ALA A 519 -5.16 -0.01 0.86
N ALA A 520 -6.04 -0.87 0.32
CA ALA A 520 -7.36 -0.45 -0.16
C ALA A 520 -8.27 0.11 0.96
N GLN A 521 -8.02 -0.26 2.22
CA GLN A 521 -8.78 0.25 3.37
C GLN A 521 -8.32 1.64 3.80
N GLU A 522 -7.13 2.08 3.40
CA GLU A 522 -6.55 3.37 3.81
C GLU A 522 -6.56 4.41 2.66
N LEU A 523 -6.39 3.96 1.42
CA LEU A 523 -6.20 4.83 0.26
C LEU A 523 -7.53 5.06 -0.49
N GLY A 524 -8.48 5.74 0.14
CA GLY A 524 -9.83 5.97 -0.38
C GLY A 524 -9.92 6.81 -1.67
N GLY A 525 -8.82 7.42 -2.13
CA GLY A 525 -8.73 8.12 -3.42
C GLY A 525 -8.34 7.21 -4.59
N ALA A 526 -8.09 5.91 -4.36
CA ALA A 526 -7.76 4.97 -5.42
C ALA A 526 -9.01 4.45 -6.13
N LEU A 527 -8.87 4.10 -7.42
CA LEU A 527 -9.88 3.33 -8.14
C LEU A 527 -9.77 1.86 -7.74
N ILE A 528 -10.76 1.38 -7.00
CA ILE A 528 -10.76 0.02 -6.45
C ILE A 528 -11.31 -0.94 -7.49
N VAL A 529 -10.58 -2.04 -7.74
CA VAL A 529 -10.95 -3.07 -8.71
C VAL A 529 -10.92 -4.47 -8.11
N ASN A 530 -11.68 -5.37 -8.73
CA ASN A 530 -11.51 -6.80 -8.55
C ASN A 530 -10.47 -7.33 -9.56
N PRO A 531 -9.27 -7.78 -9.15
CA PRO A 531 -8.23 -8.22 -10.09
C PRO A 531 -8.60 -9.48 -10.89
N TYR A 532 -9.66 -10.18 -10.54
CA TYR A 532 -10.20 -11.31 -11.30
C TYR A 532 -11.19 -10.87 -12.40
N ASP A 533 -11.62 -9.60 -12.41
CA ASP A 533 -12.51 -9.04 -13.44
C ASP A 533 -11.69 -8.21 -14.45
N ILE A 534 -11.33 -8.88 -15.54
CA ILE A 534 -10.54 -8.29 -16.63
C ILE A 534 -11.28 -7.14 -17.32
N GLU A 535 -12.63 -7.23 -17.44
CA GLU A 535 -13.44 -6.18 -18.05
C GLU A 535 -13.49 -4.93 -17.17
N GLU A 536 -13.72 -5.09 -15.86
CA GLU A 536 -13.69 -3.99 -14.88
C GLU A 536 -12.32 -3.30 -14.90
N MET A 537 -11.23 -4.07 -14.88
CA MET A 537 -9.88 -3.51 -14.92
C MET A 537 -9.60 -2.74 -16.22
N ALA A 538 -10.02 -3.28 -17.37
CA ALA A 538 -9.85 -2.62 -18.67
C ALA A 538 -10.61 -1.29 -18.74
N ASP A 539 -11.85 -1.25 -18.26
CA ASP A 539 -12.65 -0.03 -18.21
C ASP A 539 -12.09 0.98 -17.20
N THR A 540 -11.57 0.50 -16.08
CA THR A 540 -10.93 1.34 -15.05
C THR A 540 -9.66 2.00 -15.55
N ILE A 541 -8.86 1.32 -16.41
CA ILE A 541 -7.70 1.96 -17.07
C ILE A 541 -8.16 3.19 -17.88
N LYS A 542 -9.24 3.06 -18.67
CA LYS A 542 -9.79 4.19 -19.43
C LYS A 542 -10.26 5.32 -18.51
N ILE A 543 -11.01 4.99 -17.46
CA ILE A 543 -11.49 5.97 -16.46
C ILE A 543 -10.30 6.72 -15.85
N ALA A 544 -9.24 6.00 -15.48
CA ALA A 544 -8.04 6.60 -14.91
C ALA A 544 -7.35 7.58 -15.88
N LEU A 545 -7.28 7.23 -17.17
CA LEU A 545 -6.64 8.07 -18.19
C LEU A 545 -7.47 9.29 -18.60
N GLU A 546 -8.79 9.21 -18.47
CA GLU A 546 -9.73 10.29 -18.81
C GLU A 546 -10.17 11.12 -17.58
N MET A 547 -9.67 10.79 -16.39
CA MET A 547 -10.00 11.51 -15.15
C MET A 547 -9.51 12.97 -15.24
N PRO A 548 -10.38 13.96 -14.94
CA PRO A 548 -10.00 15.38 -14.93
C PRO A 548 -8.82 15.65 -13.98
N GLU A 549 -7.92 16.55 -14.37
CA GLU A 549 -6.70 16.82 -13.60
C GLU A 549 -7.00 17.32 -12.18
N ASP A 550 -8.03 18.12 -12.01
CA ASP A 550 -8.45 18.63 -10.71
C ASP A 550 -8.93 17.49 -9.79
N GLU A 551 -9.62 16.51 -10.34
CA GLU A 551 -10.05 15.31 -9.60
C GLU A 551 -8.84 14.44 -9.23
N GLN A 552 -7.91 14.20 -10.15
CA GLN A 552 -6.66 13.50 -9.85
C GLN A 552 -5.92 14.17 -8.70
N ARG A 553 -5.76 15.51 -8.75
CA ARG A 553 -5.07 16.28 -7.72
C ARG A 553 -5.73 16.19 -6.36
N LEU A 554 -7.06 16.24 -6.33
CA LEU A 554 -7.83 16.13 -5.09
C LEU A 554 -7.62 14.76 -4.44
N LEU A 555 -7.86 13.68 -5.20
CA LEU A 555 -7.76 12.30 -4.70
C LEU A 555 -6.33 11.95 -4.30
N MET A 556 -5.34 12.33 -5.12
CA MET A 556 -3.93 12.08 -4.82
C MET A 556 -3.48 12.82 -3.56
N ASN A 557 -3.88 14.07 -3.39
CA ASN A 557 -3.56 14.85 -2.19
C ASN A 557 -4.17 14.23 -0.93
N GLN A 558 -5.40 13.74 -0.98
CA GLN A 558 -6.04 13.03 0.13
C GLN A 558 -5.25 11.78 0.53
N MET A 559 -4.85 10.95 -0.45
CA MET A 559 -4.04 9.76 -0.19
C MET A 559 -2.66 10.10 0.37
N ARG A 560 -1.99 11.14 -0.14
CA ARG A 560 -0.70 11.63 0.39
C ARG A 560 -0.81 12.10 1.84
N GLN A 561 -1.88 12.81 2.18
CA GLN A 561 -2.15 13.22 3.57
C GLN A 561 -2.37 12.02 4.49
N THR A 562 -3.08 10.99 4.02
CA THR A 562 -3.28 9.75 4.77
C THR A 562 -1.94 9.09 5.09
N ILE A 563 -1.05 8.95 4.09
CA ILE A 563 0.27 8.34 4.29
C ILE A 563 1.14 9.19 5.23
N LEU A 564 1.05 10.53 5.14
CA LEU A 564 1.81 11.43 6.00
C LEU A 564 1.43 11.29 7.49
N ARG A 565 0.12 11.16 7.77
CA ARG A 565 -0.40 10.97 9.13
C ARG A 565 -0.13 9.58 9.67
N HIS A 566 -0.28 8.55 8.81
CA HIS A 566 -0.12 7.13 9.13
C HIS A 566 1.16 6.59 8.49
N ASN A 567 2.30 7.26 8.76
CA ASN A 567 3.61 6.84 8.27
C ASN A 567 4.24 5.75 9.15
N ILE A 568 5.42 5.27 8.79
CA ILE A 568 6.09 4.19 9.52
C ILE A 568 6.44 4.56 10.97
N TYR A 569 6.70 5.83 11.25
CA TYR A 569 7.04 6.30 12.60
C TYR A 569 5.82 6.28 13.52
N SER A 570 4.64 6.62 13.00
CA SER A 570 3.37 6.51 13.73
C SER A 570 3.01 5.05 13.99
N TRP A 571 3.24 4.17 13.01
CA TRP A 571 3.05 2.72 13.14
C TRP A 571 3.93 2.15 14.26
N ALA A 572 5.22 2.47 14.26
CA ALA A 572 6.16 2.00 15.28
C ALA A 572 5.80 2.50 16.68
N ALA A 573 5.44 3.78 16.82
CA ALA A 573 5.02 4.35 18.10
C ALA A 573 3.76 3.65 18.65
N SER A 574 2.75 3.40 17.77
CA SER A 574 1.53 2.71 18.16
C SER A 574 1.80 1.27 18.61
N LEU A 575 2.67 0.57 17.89
CA LEU A 575 3.05 -0.81 18.22
C LEU A 575 3.80 -0.87 19.55
N LEU A 576 4.82 -0.01 19.77
CA LEU A 576 5.59 0.05 21.02
C LEU A 576 4.72 0.40 22.22
N LYS A 577 3.78 1.36 22.08
CA LYS A 577 2.80 1.68 23.14
C LYS A 577 1.92 0.48 23.49
N SER A 578 1.45 -0.22 22.47
CA SER A 578 0.60 -1.40 22.67
C SER A 578 1.37 -2.55 23.33
N MET A 579 2.65 -2.73 23.02
CA MET A 579 3.52 -3.72 23.67
C MET A 579 3.78 -3.39 25.15
N ASP A 580 3.95 -2.11 25.49
CA ASP A 580 4.20 -1.70 26.89
C ASP A 580 2.93 -1.85 27.76
N SER A 581 1.75 -1.70 27.15
CA SER A 581 0.44 -1.83 27.83
C SER A 581 -0.14 -3.25 27.81
N ALA A 582 0.45 -4.19 27.06
CA ALA A 582 0.05 -5.60 27.03
C ALA A 582 0.70 -6.39 28.17
#